data_7d6e013abea39c3fb75b9fc64ea77161
#
_entry.id   7d6e013abea39c3fb75b9fc64ea77161
#
_cell.length_a   1.000
_cell.length_b   1.000
_cell.length_c   1.000
_cell.angle_alpha   90.00
_cell.angle_beta   90.00
_cell.angle_gamma   90.00
#
_symmetry.space_group_name_H-M   'P 1'
#
loop_
_entity.id
_entity.type
_entity.pdbx_description
1 polymer ?
#
loop_
_entity_poly.entity_id
_entity_poly.type
_entity_poly.pdbx_seq_one_letter_code
_entity_poly.pdbx_strand_id
1 'polypeptide(L)'
;MTQATLAILLLGLAPPDRTPAPAGAAYASHLMVDQEVTVSSRITGVIETIHVERGSVVAKGQPLATLELAEFDQAVKQAKEQMGLAKAELTRAEALSASGVSSRADLDEKRASHAVAVAAWEKAKAIRDYAVIRAPFAGVVTEKQARIGQKVIDNMNIPLFKITAFEPLLARIYVPERDLLTIRRGAPVDVVPVNFPQARTTGTVEFISPTVDPGSGTFQVVIRVRRDPARTVLRPGLAVEVRLSGAAKP
;
A
#
# COMPACT_ATOMS: atom_id res chain seq x y z
N MET A 1 73.88 -35.22 2.45
CA MET A 1 72.73 -34.82 1.61
C MET A 1 71.45 -35.29 2.31
N THR A 2 70.89 -34.40 3.09
CA THR A 2 69.77 -34.65 3.99
C THR A 2 68.48 -33.98 3.43
N GLN A 3 67.53 -34.75 3.02
CA GLN A 3 66.22 -34.26 2.55
C GLN A 3 65.34 -33.99 3.77
N ALA A 4 64.94 -32.74 3.93
CA ALA A 4 63.95 -32.34 4.93
C ALA A 4 62.53 -32.44 4.31
N THR A 5 61.72 -33.37 4.86
CA THR A 5 60.32 -33.59 4.45
C THR A 5 59.47 -32.56 5.22
N LEU A 6 58.86 -31.60 4.46
CA LEU A 6 57.91 -30.62 5.01
C LEU A 6 56.53 -31.24 5.13
N ALA A 7 56.09 -31.52 6.37
CA ALA A 7 54.74 -31.96 6.64
C ALA A 7 53.79 -30.76 6.69
N ILE A 8 52.90 -30.62 5.71
CA ILE A 8 51.83 -29.64 5.68
C ILE A 8 50.70 -30.15 6.59
N LEU A 9 50.51 -29.51 7.74
CA LEU A 9 49.40 -29.74 8.66
C LEU A 9 48.13 -29.10 8.09
N LEU A 10 47.26 -29.88 7.47
CA LEU A 10 45.91 -29.43 7.08
C LEU A 10 45.09 -29.27 8.38
N LEU A 11 44.91 -28.06 8.82
CA LEU A 11 43.91 -27.73 9.83
C LEU A 11 42.54 -27.88 9.20
N GLY A 12 41.85 -28.98 9.46
CA GLY A 12 40.49 -29.20 9.06
C GLY A 12 39.57 -28.19 9.79
N LEU A 13 39.02 -27.24 9.05
CA LEU A 13 37.91 -26.41 9.52
C LEU A 13 36.71 -27.33 9.74
N ALA A 14 36.39 -27.63 10.99
CA ALA A 14 35.17 -28.33 11.35
C ALA A 14 33.96 -27.48 10.87
N PRO A 15 32.95 -28.06 10.23
CA PRO A 15 31.74 -27.32 9.89
C PRO A 15 31.09 -26.78 11.17
N PRO A 16 30.51 -25.57 11.13
CA PRO A 16 29.87 -24.98 12.32
C PRO A 16 28.79 -25.92 12.87
N ASP A 17 28.87 -26.15 14.17
CA ASP A 17 27.99 -27.01 14.94
C ASP A 17 26.51 -26.61 14.70
N ARG A 18 25.77 -27.48 14.01
CA ARG A 18 24.35 -27.27 13.66
C ARG A 18 23.46 -27.79 14.79
N THR A 19 23.63 -27.22 15.99
CA THR A 19 22.73 -27.50 17.09
C THR A 19 21.30 -27.03 16.73
N PRO A 20 20.26 -27.86 16.81
CA PRO A 20 18.88 -27.43 16.63
C PRO A 20 18.56 -26.34 17.66
N ALA A 21 17.92 -25.26 17.21
CA ALA A 21 17.52 -24.19 18.11
C ALA A 21 16.60 -24.76 19.21
N PRO A 22 16.84 -24.44 20.48
CA PRO A 22 16.00 -24.94 21.57
C PRO A 22 14.54 -24.46 21.36
N ALA A 23 13.58 -25.27 21.78
CA ALA A 23 12.17 -24.90 21.83
C ALA A 23 12.05 -23.59 22.61
N GLY A 24 11.72 -22.47 21.92
CA GLY A 24 11.75 -21.13 22.48
C GLY A 24 12.79 -20.19 21.84
N ALA A 25 13.34 -20.53 20.66
CA ALA A 25 14.23 -19.64 19.92
C ALA A 25 13.57 -18.24 19.75
N ALA A 26 14.28 -17.22 20.21
CA ALA A 26 13.86 -15.83 20.04
C ALA A 26 14.47 -15.29 18.75
N TYR A 27 13.64 -14.72 17.90
CA TYR A 27 14.04 -14.10 16.64
C TYR A 27 13.90 -12.59 16.76
N ALA A 28 14.99 -11.87 16.54
CA ALA A 28 14.96 -10.41 16.50
C ALA A 28 14.23 -9.92 15.24
N SER A 29 13.38 -8.92 15.40
CA SER A 29 12.63 -8.28 14.33
C SER A 29 12.31 -6.83 14.67
N HIS A 30 11.69 -6.15 13.73
CA HIS A 30 11.07 -4.84 13.93
C HIS A 30 9.62 -4.89 13.48
N LEU A 31 8.76 -4.19 14.20
CA LEU A 31 7.38 -4.02 13.77
C LEU A 31 7.35 -3.19 12.48
N MET A 32 6.62 -3.67 11.51
CA MET A 32 6.41 -3.01 10.23
C MET A 32 4.92 -2.90 9.95
N VAL A 33 4.57 -2.09 8.98
CA VAL A 33 3.22 -1.94 8.46
C VAL A 33 3.08 -2.66 7.14
N ASP A 34 1.88 -3.09 6.83
CA ASP A 34 1.56 -3.70 5.54
C ASP A 34 1.52 -2.63 4.43
N GLN A 35 0.96 -1.46 4.74
CA GLN A 35 0.75 -0.41 3.77
C GLN A 35 1.32 0.92 4.25
N GLU A 36 2.18 1.46 3.43
CA GLU A 36 2.70 2.81 3.54
C GLU A 36 2.76 3.42 2.13
N VAL A 37 2.23 4.63 1.95
CA VAL A 37 2.22 5.28 0.64
C VAL A 37 2.51 6.76 0.77
N THR A 38 3.27 7.26 -0.19
CA THR A 38 3.41 8.69 -0.43
C THR A 38 2.37 9.13 -1.44
N VAL A 39 1.48 10.03 -1.03
CA VAL A 39 0.41 10.57 -1.85
C VAL A 39 0.90 11.82 -2.55
N SER A 40 0.79 11.85 -3.86
CA SER A 40 1.08 12.98 -4.76
C SER A 40 -0.18 13.38 -5.52
N SER A 41 -0.15 14.53 -6.22
CA SER A 41 -1.21 14.92 -7.14
C SER A 41 -1.14 14.11 -8.44
N ARG A 42 -2.30 13.81 -9.02
CA ARG A 42 -2.43 13.19 -10.36
C ARG A 42 -2.61 14.20 -11.47
N ILE A 43 -2.84 15.47 -11.12
CA ILE A 43 -3.06 16.57 -12.06
C ILE A 43 -2.30 17.82 -11.59
N THR A 44 -2.03 18.69 -12.52
CA THR A 44 -1.45 19.99 -12.24
C THR A 44 -2.50 20.93 -11.65
N GLY A 45 -2.12 21.72 -10.64
CA GLY A 45 -2.98 22.73 -10.01
C GLY A 45 -2.29 23.42 -8.85
N VAL A 46 -3.02 24.28 -8.15
CA VAL A 46 -2.57 24.96 -6.93
C VAL A 46 -3.38 24.42 -5.75
N ILE A 47 -2.73 24.14 -4.63
CA ILE A 47 -3.41 23.68 -3.41
C ILE A 47 -4.16 24.85 -2.79
N GLU A 48 -5.48 24.77 -2.77
CA GLU A 48 -6.37 25.76 -2.17
C GLU A 48 -6.59 25.50 -0.69
N THR A 49 -6.91 24.24 -0.34
CA THR A 49 -7.21 23.87 1.05
C THR A 49 -6.52 22.57 1.44
N ILE A 50 -6.16 22.45 2.73
CA ILE A 50 -5.63 21.25 3.35
C ILE A 50 -6.57 20.86 4.49
N HIS A 51 -7.06 19.61 4.47
CA HIS A 51 -8.08 19.12 5.41
C HIS A 51 -7.50 18.33 6.58
N VAL A 52 -6.20 17.99 6.54
CA VAL A 52 -5.55 17.13 7.52
C VAL A 52 -4.21 17.70 7.96
N GLU A 53 -3.82 17.33 9.17
CA GLU A 53 -2.52 17.66 9.74
C GLU A 53 -1.67 16.38 9.95
N ARG A 54 -0.39 16.56 10.22
CA ARG A 54 0.47 15.46 10.66
C ARG A 54 -0.08 14.85 11.96
N GLY A 55 -0.25 13.53 11.97
CA GLY A 55 -0.87 12.80 13.09
C GLY A 55 -2.38 12.57 12.93
N SER A 56 -3.05 13.18 11.95
CA SER A 56 -4.47 12.96 11.70
C SER A 56 -4.74 11.51 11.31
N VAL A 57 -5.77 10.92 11.90
CA VAL A 57 -6.31 9.63 11.47
C VAL A 57 -7.26 9.87 10.31
N VAL A 58 -7.10 9.11 9.24
CA VAL A 58 -7.89 9.26 8.01
C VAL A 58 -8.52 7.93 7.60
N ALA A 59 -9.73 8.01 7.06
CA ALA A 59 -10.42 6.87 6.44
C ALA A 59 -10.06 6.77 4.95
N LYS A 60 -10.23 5.59 4.34
CA LYS A 60 -10.11 5.41 2.88
C LYS A 60 -11.05 6.35 2.15
N GLY A 61 -10.53 7.07 1.15
CA GLY A 61 -11.28 8.04 0.35
C GLY A 61 -11.48 9.42 1.00
N GLN A 62 -11.04 9.61 2.27
CA GLN A 62 -11.15 10.91 2.94
C GLN A 62 -10.29 11.97 2.22
N PRO A 63 -10.83 13.18 1.99
CA PRO A 63 -10.08 14.29 1.43
C PRO A 63 -8.89 14.68 2.33
N LEU A 64 -7.72 14.86 1.72
CA LEU A 64 -6.49 15.32 2.37
C LEU A 64 -6.22 16.79 2.02
N ALA A 65 -6.36 17.12 0.75
CA ALA A 65 -6.24 18.46 0.21
C ALA A 65 -7.13 18.64 -1.02
N THR A 66 -7.46 19.87 -1.34
CA THR A 66 -8.22 20.23 -2.53
C THR A 66 -7.42 21.27 -3.32
N LEU A 67 -7.30 21.05 -4.62
CA LEU A 67 -6.75 22.03 -5.55
C LEU A 67 -7.82 23.08 -5.89
N GLU A 68 -7.42 24.21 -6.46
CA GLU A 68 -8.34 25.22 -6.99
C GLU A 68 -9.28 24.57 -8.02
N LEU A 69 -10.58 24.59 -7.72
CA LEU A 69 -11.59 23.86 -8.51
C LEU A 69 -12.20 24.66 -9.65
N ALA A 70 -12.04 25.99 -9.65
CA ALA A 70 -12.77 26.87 -10.56
C ALA A 70 -12.61 26.52 -12.04
N GLU A 71 -11.38 26.22 -12.48
CA GLU A 71 -11.11 25.84 -13.87
C GLU A 71 -11.71 24.47 -14.22
N PHE A 72 -11.58 23.50 -13.32
CA PHE A 72 -12.13 22.15 -13.52
C PHE A 72 -13.65 22.15 -13.52
N ASP A 73 -14.30 22.94 -12.66
CA ASP A 73 -15.75 23.07 -12.61
C ASP A 73 -16.28 23.72 -13.90
N GLN A 74 -15.58 24.71 -14.47
CA GLN A 74 -15.94 25.29 -15.75
C GLN A 74 -15.79 24.29 -16.91
N ALA A 75 -14.72 23.47 -16.91
CA ALA A 75 -14.54 22.43 -17.91
C ALA A 75 -15.66 21.37 -17.86
N VAL A 76 -16.08 20.97 -16.66
CA VAL A 76 -17.21 20.06 -16.48
C VAL A 76 -18.50 20.68 -16.98
N LYS A 77 -18.76 21.95 -16.68
CA LYS A 77 -19.95 22.67 -17.15
C LYS A 77 -19.96 22.75 -18.67
N GLN A 78 -18.85 23.17 -19.30
CA GLN A 78 -18.74 23.24 -20.75
C GLN A 78 -19.05 21.90 -21.44
N ALA A 79 -18.41 20.82 -20.96
CA ALA A 79 -18.63 19.48 -21.51
C ALA A 79 -20.09 19.00 -21.32
N LYS A 80 -20.71 19.36 -20.19
CA LYS A 80 -22.13 19.05 -19.91
C LYS A 80 -23.07 19.76 -20.91
N GLU A 81 -22.83 21.03 -21.20
CA GLU A 81 -23.66 21.77 -22.17
C GLU A 81 -23.51 21.21 -23.59
N GLN A 82 -22.29 20.81 -23.99
CA GLN A 82 -22.06 20.14 -25.27
C GLN A 82 -22.80 18.78 -25.36
N MET A 83 -22.75 17.99 -24.28
CA MET A 83 -23.51 16.76 -24.19
C MET A 83 -25.02 17.02 -24.29
N GLY A 84 -25.51 18.08 -23.63
CA GLY A 84 -26.92 18.49 -23.69
C GLY A 84 -27.38 18.85 -25.11
N LEU A 85 -26.54 19.61 -25.84
CA LEU A 85 -26.80 19.95 -27.24
C LEU A 85 -26.86 18.71 -28.14
N ALA A 86 -25.83 17.85 -28.04
CA ALA A 86 -25.77 16.60 -28.81
C ALA A 86 -26.97 15.67 -28.52
N LYS A 87 -27.41 15.62 -27.26
CA LYS A 87 -28.63 14.87 -26.87
C LYS A 87 -29.87 15.43 -27.52
N ALA A 88 -30.05 16.76 -27.56
CA ALA A 88 -31.19 17.41 -28.19
C ALA A 88 -31.21 17.16 -29.69
N GLU A 89 -30.05 17.16 -30.37
CA GLU A 89 -29.92 16.81 -31.77
C GLU A 89 -30.29 15.34 -32.05
N LEU A 90 -29.79 14.42 -31.23
CA LEU A 90 -30.15 13.00 -31.31
C LEU A 90 -31.66 12.79 -31.17
N THR A 91 -32.28 13.40 -30.15
CA THR A 91 -33.72 13.29 -29.93
C THR A 91 -34.53 13.79 -31.14
N ARG A 92 -34.10 14.88 -31.78
CA ARG A 92 -34.71 15.37 -33.01
C ARG A 92 -34.55 14.42 -34.18
N ALA A 93 -33.33 13.85 -34.37
CA ALA A 93 -33.06 12.87 -35.41
C ALA A 93 -33.86 11.57 -35.21
N GLU A 94 -34.03 11.12 -33.98
CA GLU A 94 -34.87 9.97 -33.64
C GLU A 94 -36.34 10.21 -34.03
N ALA A 95 -36.89 11.38 -33.73
CA ALA A 95 -38.26 11.76 -34.07
C ALA A 95 -38.46 11.84 -35.61
N LEU A 96 -37.49 12.42 -36.34
CA LEU A 96 -37.53 12.52 -37.82
C LEU A 96 -37.37 11.14 -38.47
N SER A 97 -36.52 10.28 -37.93
CA SER A 97 -36.35 8.91 -38.42
C SER A 97 -37.62 8.07 -38.22
N ALA A 98 -38.28 8.23 -37.05
CA ALA A 98 -39.55 7.54 -36.76
C ALA A 98 -40.67 7.96 -37.73
N SER A 99 -40.64 9.22 -38.23
CA SER A 99 -41.57 9.71 -39.26
C SER A 99 -41.14 9.42 -40.71
N GLY A 100 -40.01 8.73 -40.90
CA GLY A 100 -39.50 8.37 -42.24
C GLY A 100 -38.82 9.51 -42.99
N VAL A 101 -38.56 10.65 -42.34
CA VAL A 101 -37.98 11.86 -42.97
C VAL A 101 -36.45 11.86 -42.94
N SER A 102 -35.80 11.23 -41.93
CA SER A 102 -34.34 11.16 -41.81
C SER A 102 -33.79 9.80 -42.21
N SER A 103 -32.57 9.77 -42.75
CA SER A 103 -31.87 8.53 -43.09
C SER A 103 -31.33 7.83 -41.86
N ARG A 104 -31.09 6.51 -41.95
CA ARG A 104 -30.42 5.75 -40.87
C ARG A 104 -28.98 6.25 -40.61
N ALA A 105 -28.28 6.68 -41.67
CA ALA A 105 -26.92 7.20 -41.54
C ALA A 105 -26.87 8.49 -40.71
N ASP A 106 -27.86 9.39 -40.90
CA ASP A 106 -27.96 10.61 -40.09
C ASP A 106 -28.23 10.30 -38.60
N LEU A 107 -29.14 9.36 -38.33
CA LEU A 107 -29.43 8.92 -36.98
C LEU A 107 -28.19 8.31 -36.31
N ASP A 108 -27.43 7.47 -37.03
CA ASP A 108 -26.22 6.83 -36.51
C ASP A 108 -25.11 7.85 -36.27
N GLU A 109 -24.99 8.90 -37.12
CA GLU A 109 -24.08 10.03 -36.89
C GLU A 109 -24.43 10.79 -35.60
N LYS A 110 -25.71 11.12 -35.38
CA LYS A 110 -26.13 11.83 -34.15
C LYS A 110 -25.98 10.97 -32.91
N ARG A 111 -26.15 9.67 -32.98
CA ARG A 111 -25.86 8.73 -31.90
C ARG A 111 -24.37 8.72 -31.55
N ALA A 112 -23.50 8.65 -32.55
CA ALA A 112 -22.05 8.67 -32.34
C ALA A 112 -21.61 10.03 -31.74
N SER A 113 -22.14 11.15 -32.27
CA SER A 113 -21.86 12.49 -31.73
C SER A 113 -22.25 12.61 -30.24
N HIS A 114 -23.45 12.17 -29.87
CA HIS A 114 -23.88 12.16 -28.47
C HIS A 114 -23.00 11.29 -27.60
N ALA A 115 -22.62 10.08 -28.07
CA ALA A 115 -21.74 9.18 -27.33
C ALA A 115 -20.35 9.81 -27.07
N VAL A 116 -19.78 10.52 -28.05
CA VAL A 116 -18.53 11.26 -27.90
C VAL A 116 -18.66 12.39 -26.87
N ALA A 117 -19.78 13.15 -26.92
CA ALA A 117 -20.03 14.22 -25.97
C ALA A 117 -20.23 13.70 -24.53
N VAL A 118 -20.89 12.57 -24.33
CA VAL A 118 -21.01 11.89 -23.03
C VAL A 118 -19.63 11.52 -22.50
N ALA A 119 -18.81 10.87 -23.33
CA ALA A 119 -17.44 10.47 -22.92
C ALA A 119 -16.57 11.69 -22.55
N ALA A 120 -16.70 12.80 -23.27
CA ALA A 120 -16.00 14.06 -22.96
C ALA A 120 -16.43 14.63 -21.60
N TRP A 121 -17.73 14.64 -21.31
CA TRP A 121 -18.23 15.07 -20.00
C TRP A 121 -17.77 14.16 -18.86
N GLU A 122 -17.81 12.85 -19.04
CA GLU A 122 -17.31 11.90 -18.03
C GLU A 122 -15.81 12.07 -17.76
N LYS A 123 -15.02 12.32 -18.83
CA LYS A 123 -13.60 12.65 -18.71
C LYS A 123 -13.38 13.91 -17.89
N ALA A 124 -14.12 14.98 -18.18
CA ALA A 124 -14.00 16.24 -17.43
C ALA A 124 -14.33 16.06 -15.94
N LYS A 125 -15.38 15.28 -15.63
CA LYS A 125 -15.73 14.90 -14.24
C LYS A 125 -14.61 14.16 -13.56
N ALA A 126 -14.02 13.16 -14.20
CA ALA A 126 -12.94 12.36 -13.64
C ALA A 126 -11.71 13.23 -13.34
N ILE A 127 -11.36 14.16 -14.25
CA ILE A 127 -10.26 15.12 -14.02
C ILE A 127 -10.57 16.02 -12.82
N ARG A 128 -11.80 16.56 -12.74
CA ARG A 128 -12.23 17.37 -11.61
C ARG A 128 -12.16 16.60 -10.28
N ASP A 129 -12.52 15.31 -10.28
CA ASP A 129 -12.43 14.49 -9.08
C ASP A 129 -10.99 14.25 -8.62
N TYR A 130 -10.03 14.26 -9.53
CA TYR A 130 -8.59 14.21 -9.18
C TYR A 130 -8.08 15.48 -8.51
N ALA A 131 -8.79 16.62 -8.63
CA ALA A 131 -8.45 17.81 -7.91
C ALA A 131 -8.67 17.71 -6.39
N VAL A 132 -9.44 16.71 -5.94
CA VAL A 132 -9.56 16.36 -4.53
C VAL A 132 -8.61 15.20 -4.24
N ILE A 133 -7.50 15.48 -3.59
CA ILE A 133 -6.48 14.52 -3.19
C ILE A 133 -7.01 13.71 -2.01
N ARG A 134 -7.12 12.39 -2.15
CA ARG A 134 -7.75 11.50 -1.16
C ARG A 134 -6.81 10.45 -0.62
N ALA A 135 -7.10 9.98 0.62
CA ALA A 135 -6.40 8.86 1.22
C ALA A 135 -6.73 7.54 0.48
N PRO A 136 -5.73 6.76 0.03
CA PRO A 136 -5.95 5.50 -0.68
C PRO A 136 -6.43 4.36 0.24
N PHE A 137 -6.10 4.43 1.52
CA PHE A 137 -6.53 3.49 2.57
C PHE A 137 -6.67 4.22 3.92
N ALA A 138 -7.24 3.54 4.91
CA ALA A 138 -7.36 4.07 6.27
C ALA A 138 -6.02 3.99 7.00
N GLY A 139 -5.60 5.09 7.65
CA GLY A 139 -4.29 5.15 8.31
C GLY A 139 -4.08 6.46 9.04
N VAL A 140 -2.83 6.77 9.31
CA VAL A 140 -2.39 8.03 9.94
C VAL A 140 -1.47 8.79 9.00
N VAL A 141 -1.64 10.09 8.91
CA VAL A 141 -0.74 11.00 8.19
C VAL A 141 0.57 11.13 8.98
N THR A 142 1.61 10.45 8.54
CA THR A 142 2.93 10.47 9.19
C THR A 142 3.78 11.67 8.78
N GLU A 143 3.62 12.12 7.51
CA GLU A 143 4.29 13.32 7.01
C GLU A 143 3.30 14.18 6.23
N LYS A 144 3.42 15.49 6.38
CA LYS A 144 2.70 16.50 5.60
C LYS A 144 3.72 17.48 5.02
N GLN A 145 3.89 17.47 3.71
CA GLN A 145 4.77 18.39 2.98
C GLN A 145 3.96 19.39 2.15
N ALA A 146 2.65 19.12 1.95
CA ALA A 146 1.73 19.99 1.26
C ALA A 146 1.58 21.36 1.95
N ARG A 147 1.55 22.43 1.16
CA ARG A 147 1.35 23.82 1.63
C ARG A 147 0.25 24.49 0.80
N ILE A 148 -0.58 25.28 1.45
CA ILE A 148 -1.58 26.12 0.76
C ILE A 148 -0.85 27.09 -0.17
N GLY A 149 -1.37 27.30 -1.39
CA GLY A 149 -0.75 28.09 -2.44
C GLY A 149 0.39 27.39 -3.20
N GLN A 150 0.74 26.16 -2.83
CA GLN A 150 1.76 25.39 -3.52
C GLN A 150 1.23 24.89 -4.88
N LYS A 151 1.97 25.16 -5.96
CA LYS A 151 1.73 24.59 -7.27
C LYS A 151 2.25 23.15 -7.29
N VAL A 152 1.41 22.22 -7.70
CA VAL A 152 1.74 20.82 -7.94
C VAL A 152 1.67 20.54 -9.45
N ILE A 153 2.53 19.63 -9.91
CA ILE A 153 2.65 19.26 -11.33
C ILE A 153 2.54 17.72 -11.40
N ASP A 154 1.70 17.23 -12.31
CA ASP A 154 1.33 15.81 -12.44
C ASP A 154 2.53 14.86 -12.58
N ASN A 155 3.50 15.17 -13.43
CA ASN A 155 4.61 14.28 -13.75
C ASN A 155 5.82 14.38 -12.79
N MET A 156 5.74 15.19 -11.72
CA MET A 156 6.88 15.41 -10.82
C MET A 156 6.87 14.56 -9.55
N ASN A 157 5.84 13.74 -9.30
CA ASN A 157 5.72 12.92 -8.09
C ASN A 157 6.05 13.65 -6.78
N ILE A 158 5.66 14.94 -6.70
CA ILE A 158 5.94 15.77 -5.53
C ILE A 158 5.22 15.14 -4.32
N PRO A 159 5.95 14.74 -3.27
CA PRO A 159 5.35 14.17 -2.08
C PRO A 159 4.52 15.22 -1.36
N LEU A 160 3.23 14.97 -1.14
CA LEU A 160 2.33 15.86 -0.43
C LEU A 160 2.00 15.34 0.97
N PHE A 161 1.66 14.06 1.05
CA PHE A 161 1.35 13.38 2.30
C PHE A 161 1.97 12.00 2.30
N LYS A 162 2.38 11.54 3.48
CA LYS A 162 2.74 10.14 3.70
C LYS A 162 1.71 9.54 4.65
N ILE A 163 1.09 8.46 4.23
CA ILE A 163 0.06 7.75 5.00
C ILE A 163 0.57 6.36 5.33
N THR A 164 0.48 6.00 6.59
CA THR A 164 0.90 4.72 7.12
C THR A 164 -0.32 4.04 7.75
N ALA A 165 -0.62 2.82 7.31
CA ALA A 165 -1.65 2.00 7.95
C ALA A 165 -1.05 1.36 9.20
N PHE A 166 -1.57 1.69 10.39
CA PHE A 166 -1.09 1.07 11.62
C PHE A 166 -1.68 -0.33 11.88
N GLU A 167 -2.57 -0.79 11.05
CA GLU A 167 -3.15 -2.13 11.11
C GLU A 167 -3.23 -2.73 9.70
N PRO A 168 -2.78 -4.00 9.54
CA PRO A 168 -2.15 -4.85 10.55
C PRO A 168 -0.69 -4.44 10.83
N LEU A 169 -0.24 -4.58 12.09
CA LEU A 169 1.18 -4.58 12.41
C LEU A 169 1.76 -5.96 12.10
N LEU A 170 2.89 -5.97 11.43
CA LEU A 170 3.61 -7.18 11.03
C LEU A 170 4.99 -7.23 11.69
N ALA A 171 5.49 -8.44 11.92
CA ALA A 171 6.88 -8.69 12.24
C ALA A 171 7.45 -9.70 11.24
N ARG A 172 8.63 -9.43 10.70
CA ARG A 172 9.30 -10.30 9.75
C ARG A 172 10.50 -10.94 10.43
N ILE A 173 10.54 -12.25 10.46
CA ILE A 173 11.68 -13.02 10.99
C ILE A 173 12.27 -13.90 9.91
N TYR A 174 13.53 -14.24 10.07
CA TYR A 174 14.24 -15.19 9.23
C TYR A 174 14.58 -16.41 10.06
N VAL A 175 14.08 -17.56 9.64
CA VAL A 175 14.17 -18.82 10.38
C VAL A 175 15.05 -19.79 9.61
N PRO A 176 15.98 -20.52 10.27
CA PRO A 176 16.78 -21.55 9.62
C PRO A 176 15.94 -22.64 8.97
N GLU A 177 16.35 -23.15 7.80
CA GLU A 177 15.63 -24.19 7.04
C GLU A 177 15.31 -25.44 7.85
N ARG A 178 16.19 -25.82 8.80
CA ARG A 178 15.98 -26.98 9.69
C ARG A 178 14.69 -26.89 10.51
N ASP A 179 14.17 -25.70 10.75
CA ASP A 179 12.99 -25.46 11.55
C ASP A 179 11.71 -25.34 10.69
N LEU A 180 11.81 -25.56 9.36
CA LEU A 180 10.70 -25.40 8.40
C LEU A 180 9.49 -26.29 8.76
N LEU A 181 9.72 -27.51 9.22
CA LEU A 181 8.66 -28.44 9.56
C LEU A 181 7.97 -28.15 10.90
N THR A 182 8.58 -27.27 11.72
CA THR A 182 8.06 -26.91 13.05
C THR A 182 7.09 -25.73 13.01
N ILE A 183 7.14 -24.92 11.93
CA ILE A 183 6.34 -23.72 11.79
C ILE A 183 5.14 -23.99 10.89
N ARG A 184 3.96 -23.59 11.36
CA ARG A 184 2.72 -23.72 10.60
C ARG A 184 2.02 -22.39 10.47
N ARG A 185 1.42 -22.13 9.31
CA ARG A 185 0.56 -20.96 9.10
C ARG A 185 -0.59 -20.99 10.12
N GLY A 186 -0.89 -19.86 10.73
CA GLY A 186 -1.90 -19.73 11.78
C GLY A 186 -1.40 -20.07 13.20
N ALA A 187 -0.16 -20.56 13.36
CA ALA A 187 0.39 -20.83 14.67
C ALA A 187 0.52 -19.55 15.51
N PRO A 188 0.17 -19.60 16.80
CA PRO A 188 0.36 -18.49 17.71
C PRO A 188 1.85 -18.30 18.03
N VAL A 189 2.25 -17.04 18.20
CA VAL A 189 3.60 -16.65 18.58
C VAL A 189 3.56 -15.56 19.64
N ASP A 190 4.58 -15.52 20.49
CA ASP A 190 4.76 -14.41 21.44
C ASP A 190 5.61 -13.33 20.81
N VAL A 191 5.19 -12.08 20.95
CA VAL A 191 5.91 -10.90 20.47
C VAL A 191 6.20 -10.00 21.66
N VAL A 192 7.47 -9.80 21.96
CA VAL A 192 7.94 -9.04 23.11
C VAL A 192 8.75 -7.84 22.63
N PRO A 193 8.30 -6.61 22.86
CA PRO A 193 9.09 -5.42 22.58
C PRO A 193 10.35 -5.38 23.44
N VAL A 194 11.52 -5.18 22.81
CA VAL A 194 12.82 -5.25 23.48
C VAL A 194 12.93 -4.25 24.65
N ASN A 195 12.52 -3.00 24.39
CA ASN A 195 12.61 -1.93 25.39
C ASN A 195 11.38 -1.82 26.30
N PHE A 196 10.34 -2.59 26.05
CA PHE A 196 9.07 -2.56 26.81
C PHE A 196 8.52 -3.97 27.03
N PRO A 197 9.22 -4.85 27.82
CA PRO A 197 8.82 -6.25 27.99
C PRO A 197 7.42 -6.43 28.57
N GLN A 198 6.93 -5.44 29.33
CA GLN A 198 5.57 -5.42 29.89
C GLN A 198 4.49 -5.24 28.82
N ALA A 199 4.85 -4.76 27.64
CA ALA A 199 3.93 -4.61 26.49
C ALA A 199 3.88 -5.88 25.59
N ARG A 200 4.23 -7.05 26.17
CA ARG A 200 4.13 -8.35 25.50
C ARG A 200 2.76 -8.53 24.87
N THR A 201 2.75 -9.02 23.65
CA THR A 201 1.53 -9.34 22.89
C THR A 201 1.70 -10.67 22.18
N THR A 202 0.61 -11.13 21.57
CA THR A 202 0.61 -12.33 20.73
C THR A 202 0.50 -11.95 19.27
N GLY A 203 1.01 -12.82 18.41
CA GLY A 203 0.83 -12.74 16.97
C GLY A 203 0.43 -14.10 16.41
N THR A 204 0.15 -14.12 15.12
CA THR A 204 -0.11 -15.36 14.37
C THR A 204 0.77 -15.38 13.14
N VAL A 205 1.29 -16.56 12.79
CA VAL A 205 2.04 -16.76 11.55
C VAL A 205 1.09 -16.56 10.37
N GLU A 206 1.30 -15.51 9.59
CA GLU A 206 0.45 -15.17 8.44
C GLU A 206 0.99 -15.77 7.15
N PHE A 207 2.29 -15.70 6.95
CA PHE A 207 2.94 -16.16 5.72
C PHE A 207 4.27 -16.86 6.05
N ILE A 208 4.55 -17.93 5.34
CA ILE A 208 5.81 -18.65 5.35
C ILE A 208 6.31 -18.66 3.91
N SER A 209 7.54 -18.18 3.68
CA SER A 209 8.12 -18.18 2.35
C SER A 209 8.24 -19.59 1.80
N PRO A 210 7.82 -19.86 0.57
CA PRO A 210 8.03 -21.15 -0.09
C PRO A 210 9.49 -21.35 -0.53
N THR A 211 10.32 -20.28 -0.46
CA THR A 211 11.72 -20.30 -0.88
C THR A 211 12.63 -20.13 0.32
N VAL A 212 13.75 -20.85 0.31
CA VAL A 212 14.87 -20.68 1.23
C VAL A 212 15.94 -19.87 0.53
N ASP A 213 16.53 -18.90 1.20
CA ASP A 213 17.69 -18.17 0.70
C ASP A 213 18.94 -19.06 0.84
N PRO A 214 19.56 -19.46 -0.29
CA PRO A 214 20.71 -20.37 -0.26
C PRO A 214 21.95 -19.73 0.37
N GLY A 215 22.05 -18.40 0.41
CA GLY A 215 23.18 -17.70 1.01
C GLY A 215 23.17 -17.74 2.53
N SER A 216 22.00 -17.62 3.15
CA SER A 216 21.83 -17.59 4.60
C SER A 216 21.27 -18.90 5.18
N GLY A 217 20.73 -19.80 4.34
CA GLY A 217 20.06 -21.03 4.78
C GLY A 217 18.80 -20.74 5.60
N THR A 218 18.14 -19.60 5.36
CA THR A 218 16.95 -19.17 6.09
C THR A 218 15.76 -18.95 5.17
N PHE A 219 14.57 -19.02 5.72
CA PHE A 219 13.34 -18.63 5.05
C PHE A 219 12.61 -17.54 5.84
N GLN A 220 11.88 -16.71 5.11
CA GLN A 220 11.12 -15.60 5.69
C GLN A 220 9.81 -16.08 6.26
N VAL A 221 9.48 -15.62 7.48
CA VAL A 221 8.18 -15.79 8.11
C VAL A 221 7.63 -14.42 8.47
N VAL A 222 6.39 -14.14 8.07
CA VAL A 222 5.66 -12.92 8.41
C VAL A 222 4.61 -13.25 9.46
N ILE A 223 4.60 -12.47 10.50
CA ILE A 223 3.74 -12.62 11.67
C ILE A 223 2.84 -11.41 11.75
N ARG A 224 1.54 -11.65 11.81
CA ARG A 224 0.55 -10.61 12.12
C ARG A 224 0.51 -10.43 13.62
N VAL A 225 0.90 -9.26 14.09
CA VAL A 225 0.95 -8.91 15.52
C VAL A 225 -0.42 -8.38 15.96
N ARG A 226 -0.96 -8.92 17.04
CA ARG A 226 -2.21 -8.43 17.63
C ARG A 226 -1.93 -7.12 18.34
N ARG A 227 -2.55 -6.05 17.88
CA ARG A 227 -2.51 -4.75 18.54
C ARG A 227 -3.64 -4.66 19.56
N ASP A 228 -3.30 -4.32 20.80
CA ASP A 228 -4.27 -3.91 21.81
C ASP A 228 -4.43 -2.38 21.71
N PRO A 229 -5.60 -1.86 21.36
CA PRO A 229 -5.84 -0.41 21.26
C PRO A 229 -5.52 0.34 22.55
N ALA A 230 -5.66 -0.32 23.70
CA ALA A 230 -5.34 0.25 25.01
C ALA A 230 -3.83 0.36 25.27
N ARG A 231 -2.99 -0.36 24.49
CA ARG A 231 -1.52 -0.37 24.60
C ARG A 231 -0.90 0.38 23.43
N THR A 232 -0.83 1.69 23.51
CA THR A 232 -0.31 2.60 22.47
C THR A 232 1.20 2.48 22.21
N VAL A 233 1.91 1.60 22.91
CA VAL A 233 3.37 1.45 22.79
C VAL A 233 3.78 0.81 21.46
N LEU A 234 2.98 -0.11 20.90
CA LEU A 234 3.30 -0.82 19.67
C LEU A 234 3.19 0.12 18.46
N ARG A 235 4.35 0.47 17.90
CA ARG A 235 4.49 1.35 16.74
C ARG A 235 5.36 0.71 15.68
N PRO A 236 5.16 1.04 14.41
CA PRO A 236 6.11 0.68 13.35
C PRO A 236 7.53 1.12 13.71
N GLY A 237 8.51 0.29 13.37
CA GLY A 237 9.91 0.53 13.69
C GLY A 237 10.36 0.06 15.09
N LEU A 238 9.44 -0.35 15.97
CA LEU A 238 9.79 -0.85 17.28
C LEU A 238 10.49 -2.21 17.17
N ALA A 239 11.65 -2.34 17.84
CA ALA A 239 12.38 -3.60 17.94
C ALA A 239 11.62 -4.60 18.83
N VAL A 240 11.45 -5.81 18.33
CA VAL A 240 10.73 -6.89 19.00
C VAL A 240 11.49 -8.20 18.92
N GLU A 241 11.32 -9.04 19.92
CA GLU A 241 11.66 -10.46 19.87
C GLU A 241 10.41 -11.28 19.63
N VAL A 242 10.48 -12.14 18.65
CA VAL A 242 9.43 -13.11 18.33
C VAL A 242 9.85 -14.46 18.85
N ARG A 243 9.03 -15.06 19.70
CA ARG A 243 9.24 -16.40 20.23
C ARG A 243 8.17 -17.32 19.63
N LEU A 244 8.64 -18.29 18.86
CA LEU A 244 7.76 -19.33 18.33
C LEU A 244 7.36 -20.21 19.50
N SER A 245 6.07 -20.23 19.84
CA SER A 245 5.55 -21.18 20.79
C SER A 245 5.77 -22.57 20.20
N GLY A 246 6.66 -23.36 20.77
CA GLY A 246 6.95 -24.70 20.29
C GLY A 246 5.64 -25.46 20.09
N ALA A 247 5.46 -26.08 18.93
CA ALA A 247 4.33 -26.91 18.67
C ALA A 247 4.19 -27.89 19.85
N ALA A 248 3.05 -27.85 20.53
CA ALA A 248 2.70 -28.89 21.47
C ALA A 248 2.88 -30.22 20.71
N LYS A 249 3.75 -31.08 21.27
CA LYS A 249 3.99 -32.44 20.77
C LYS A 249 2.64 -33.14 20.69
N PRO A 250 2.33 -33.87 19.60
CA PRO A 250 1.10 -34.63 19.47
C PRO A 250 0.94 -35.69 20.55
#